data_2a7b46deea89da2d45ac290a5371b03e
#
_entry.id   2a7b46deea89da2d45ac290a5371b03e
#
_cell.length_a   1.000
_cell.length_b   1.000
_cell.length_c   1.000
_cell.angle_alpha   90.00
_cell.angle_beta   90.00
_cell.angle_gamma   90.00
#
_symmetry.space_group_name_H-M   'P 1'
#
loop_
_entity.id
_entity.type
_entity.pdbx_description
1 polymer ?
#
loop_
_entity_poly.entity_id
_entity_poly.type
_entity_poly.pdbx_seq_one_letter_code
_entity_poly.pdbx_strand_id
1 'polypeptide(L)'
;MCNNGASMRLRTFLLHCSLAALLLWAAFLCAQPQASPPSAKTAAKTDDALELVKQGQKLNSEGKQDEALALYDRALQLSPNLFQADLAAGMALDLQGKYQQARQHLAKAIEEAPPASKVQALRTMAVSYAFEHNADEAAKYERQAFDAQYNAKQYADAAGTADELARIYLESGDSDNAFQWYQSGHLTALHQPNLSSAEKDLWEFRWESALARIRVRQLGRSAEAPKHLAAAKAILDKGDNPDQVRFYPYLSGYVAFYLHDYKTAIAELQKGDQKDPFVLSLLAQACEKSGDHAQALDYYRKVLTINTHNPTNAFARPLAKEKIAAVSK
;
A
#
# COMPACT_ATOMS: atom_id res chain seq x y z
N MET A 1 53.10 48.91 25.70
CA MET A 1 54.27 48.31 26.37
C MET A 1 54.42 46.93 25.76
N CYS A 2 55.40 46.90 24.91
CA CYS A 2 56.52 45.97 24.76
C CYS A 2 56.08 44.56 24.37
N ASN A 3 56.24 44.13 23.17
CA ASN A 3 57.47 44.04 22.31
C ASN A 3 58.00 42.58 22.29
N ASN A 4 58.18 42.11 21.14
CA ASN A 4 59.19 41.32 20.43
C ASN A 4 58.80 39.87 20.20
N GLY A 5 58.82 39.33 19.02
CA GLY A 5 59.62 39.58 17.83
C GLY A 5 60.70 38.49 17.65
N ALA A 6 60.81 38.02 16.45
CA ALA A 6 61.92 37.26 15.88
C ALA A 6 61.52 35.80 15.46
N SER A 7 61.28 35.47 14.19
CA SER A 7 62.19 35.52 13.02
C SER A 7 63.06 34.25 12.89
N MET A 8 62.74 33.48 11.84
CA MET A 8 63.67 33.08 10.76
C MET A 8 64.78 32.04 11.03
N ARG A 9 64.73 30.95 10.29
CA ARG A 9 65.66 30.39 9.28
C ARG A 9 65.44 28.90 9.09
N LEU A 10 64.87 28.46 7.98
CA LEU A 10 65.57 27.99 6.76
C LEU A 10 66.82 27.13 6.99
N ARG A 11 66.66 25.80 6.76
CA ARG A 11 67.78 25.03 6.15
C ARG A 11 67.17 23.77 5.42
N THR A 12 67.21 23.85 4.13
CA THR A 12 67.32 22.82 3.12
C THR A 12 68.36 21.76 3.47
N PHE A 13 68.01 20.47 3.39
CA PHE A 13 69.00 19.45 3.05
C PHE A 13 68.37 18.46 2.04
N LEU A 14 69.14 18.30 1.01
CA LEU A 14 68.89 17.60 -0.22
C LEU A 14 69.13 16.10 -0.09
N LEU A 15 68.25 15.32 -0.84
CA LEU A 15 68.61 14.21 -1.76
C LEU A 15 69.06 12.84 -1.22
N HIS A 16 68.36 11.89 -1.70
CA HIS A 16 68.70 10.62 -2.40
C HIS A 16 68.21 9.33 -1.75
N CYS A 17 67.69 8.50 -2.67
CA CYS A 17 67.35 7.06 -2.54
C CYS A 17 65.98 6.76 -1.88
N SER A 18 64.97 6.16 -2.50
CA SER A 18 65.05 5.14 -3.55
C SER A 18 63.69 5.03 -4.27
N LEU A 19 63.72 5.11 -5.55
CA LEU A 19 62.68 4.63 -6.49
C LEU A 19 62.68 3.07 -6.46
N ALA A 20 61.86 2.44 -5.63
CA ALA A 20 61.62 1.02 -5.71
C ALA A 20 60.55 0.50 -4.76
N ALA A 21 59.37 1.15 -4.69
CA ALA A 21 58.16 0.60 -3.96
C ALA A 21 56.83 1.09 -4.52
N LEU A 22 56.71 1.33 -5.81
CA LEU A 22 55.50 1.85 -6.46
C LEU A 22 55.07 0.98 -7.65
N LEU A 23 55.15 -0.35 -7.54
CA LEU A 23 54.69 -1.26 -8.60
C LEU A 23 54.14 -2.59 -8.05
N LEU A 24 53.38 -2.63 -6.96
CA LEU A 24 52.70 -3.84 -6.50
C LEU A 24 51.34 -3.58 -5.81
N TRP A 25 50.63 -2.51 -6.18
CA TRP A 25 49.26 -2.29 -5.70
C TRP A 25 48.26 -2.02 -6.85
N ALA A 26 48.33 -2.83 -7.90
CA ALA A 26 47.40 -2.76 -9.02
C ALA A 26 47.08 -4.16 -9.53
N ALA A 27 46.47 -5.05 -8.75
CA ALA A 27 45.84 -6.25 -9.23
C ALA A 27 45.04 -6.98 -8.13
N PHE A 28 44.15 -6.28 -7.42
CA PHE A 28 43.01 -6.90 -6.74
C PHE A 28 41.76 -6.06 -7.00
N LEU A 29 41.47 -5.82 -8.31
CA LEU A 29 40.09 -5.64 -8.72
C LEU A 29 39.44 -7.02 -8.54
N CYS A 30 38.71 -7.22 -7.46
CA CYS A 30 37.73 -8.27 -7.36
C CYS A 30 36.81 -8.18 -8.57
N ALA A 31 37.05 -9.06 -9.53
CA ALA A 31 36.08 -9.35 -10.57
C ALA A 31 34.83 -9.88 -9.86
N GLN A 32 33.88 -9.00 -9.61
CA GLN A 32 32.53 -9.46 -9.30
C GLN A 32 32.10 -10.32 -10.50
N PRO A 33 31.59 -11.54 -10.28
CA PRO A 33 31.05 -12.31 -11.37
C PRO A 33 29.88 -11.54 -11.95
N GLN A 34 30.11 -10.86 -13.08
CA GLN A 34 29.03 -10.33 -13.90
C GLN A 34 28.21 -11.53 -14.35
N ALA A 35 26.98 -11.62 -13.88
CA ALA A 35 26.04 -12.61 -14.37
C ALA A 35 25.99 -12.47 -15.91
N SER A 36 26.32 -13.55 -16.60
CA SER A 36 26.26 -13.56 -18.06
C SER A 36 24.83 -13.22 -18.51
N PRO A 37 24.64 -12.41 -19.55
CA PRO A 37 23.30 -12.12 -20.04
C PRO A 37 22.59 -13.44 -20.40
N PRO A 38 21.28 -13.56 -20.13
CA PRO A 38 20.53 -14.78 -20.41
C PRO A 38 20.65 -15.13 -21.89
N SER A 39 20.69 -16.44 -22.20
CA SER A 39 20.73 -16.87 -23.60
C SER A 39 19.46 -16.42 -24.34
N ALA A 40 19.53 -16.19 -25.64
CA ALA A 40 18.37 -15.77 -26.44
C ALA A 40 17.16 -16.73 -26.27
N LYS A 41 17.41 -18.03 -26.05
CA LYS A 41 16.36 -19.03 -25.76
C LYS A 41 15.73 -18.84 -24.39
N THR A 42 16.49 -18.41 -23.41
CA THR A 42 15.98 -18.13 -22.04
C THR A 42 15.17 -16.83 -22.05
N ALA A 43 15.63 -15.80 -22.78
CA ALA A 43 14.90 -14.56 -22.94
C ALA A 43 13.53 -14.79 -23.62
N ALA A 44 13.50 -15.54 -24.71
CA ALA A 44 12.24 -15.86 -25.40
C ALA A 44 11.24 -16.60 -24.51
N LYS A 45 11.70 -17.55 -23.67
CA LYS A 45 10.81 -18.23 -22.71
C LYS A 45 10.26 -17.30 -21.64
N THR A 46 11.06 -16.33 -21.20
CA THR A 46 10.61 -15.33 -20.23
C THR A 46 9.58 -14.40 -20.85
N ASP A 47 9.75 -14.00 -22.10
CA ASP A 47 8.77 -13.17 -22.83
C ASP A 47 7.43 -13.92 -23.01
N ASP A 48 7.48 -15.20 -23.39
CA ASP A 48 6.27 -16.06 -23.45
C ASP A 48 5.59 -16.19 -22.08
N ALA A 49 6.36 -16.34 -21.00
CA ALA A 49 5.84 -16.43 -19.65
C ALA A 49 5.17 -15.12 -19.21
N LEU A 50 5.77 -13.96 -19.51
CA LEU A 50 5.19 -12.65 -19.22
C LEU A 50 3.87 -12.42 -19.98
N GLU A 51 3.76 -12.88 -21.22
CA GLU A 51 2.49 -12.79 -21.97
C GLU A 51 1.40 -13.65 -21.32
N LEU A 52 1.72 -14.85 -20.81
CA LEU A 52 0.77 -15.66 -20.04
C LEU A 52 0.33 -14.96 -18.74
N VAL A 53 1.25 -14.30 -18.03
CA VAL A 53 0.92 -13.50 -16.85
C VAL A 53 -0.08 -12.40 -17.20
N LYS A 54 0.16 -11.66 -18.27
CA LYS A 54 -0.73 -10.59 -18.73
C LYS A 54 -2.13 -11.10 -19.09
N GLN A 55 -2.22 -12.23 -19.78
CA GLN A 55 -3.49 -12.86 -20.10
C GLN A 55 -4.21 -13.32 -18.82
N GLY A 56 -3.48 -13.92 -17.87
CA GLY A 56 -4.01 -14.30 -16.56
C GLY A 56 -4.52 -13.10 -15.75
N GLN A 57 -3.81 -11.99 -15.75
CA GLN A 57 -4.25 -10.75 -15.07
C GLN A 57 -5.57 -10.24 -15.65
N LYS A 58 -5.78 -10.32 -16.97
CA LYS A 58 -7.05 -9.98 -17.58
C LYS A 58 -8.17 -10.91 -17.09
N LEU A 59 -7.94 -12.23 -17.11
CA LEU A 59 -8.92 -13.19 -16.59
C LEU A 59 -9.23 -12.97 -15.10
N ASN A 60 -8.22 -12.71 -14.29
CA ASN A 60 -8.39 -12.40 -12.88
C ASN A 60 -9.26 -11.14 -12.68
N SER A 61 -9.06 -10.09 -13.47
CA SER A 61 -9.90 -8.89 -13.43
C SER A 61 -11.35 -9.13 -13.83
N GLU A 62 -11.59 -10.14 -14.69
CA GLU A 62 -12.92 -10.60 -15.10
C GLU A 62 -13.58 -11.56 -14.08
N GLY A 63 -12.88 -11.89 -12.97
CA GLY A 63 -13.38 -12.82 -11.96
C GLY A 63 -13.17 -14.30 -12.29
N LYS A 64 -12.36 -14.60 -13.30
CA LYS A 64 -12.02 -15.97 -13.74
C LYS A 64 -10.70 -16.43 -13.10
N GLN A 65 -10.68 -16.49 -11.75
CA GLN A 65 -9.44 -16.73 -11.00
C GLN A 65 -8.86 -18.12 -11.30
N ASP A 66 -9.66 -19.17 -11.50
CA ASP A 66 -9.13 -20.52 -11.78
C ASP A 66 -8.43 -20.57 -13.15
N GLU A 67 -9.01 -19.92 -14.16
CA GLU A 67 -8.39 -19.80 -15.49
C GLU A 67 -7.10 -18.96 -15.43
N ALA A 68 -7.12 -17.90 -14.64
CA ALA A 68 -5.95 -17.05 -14.43
C ALA A 68 -4.80 -17.84 -13.76
N LEU A 69 -5.10 -18.60 -12.70
CA LEU A 69 -4.12 -19.46 -12.01
C LEU A 69 -3.50 -20.49 -12.94
N ALA A 70 -4.28 -21.12 -13.81
CA ALA A 70 -3.74 -22.06 -14.81
C ALA A 70 -2.74 -21.40 -15.75
N LEU A 71 -2.93 -20.12 -16.10
CA LEU A 71 -1.94 -19.38 -16.92
C LEU A 71 -0.69 -19.00 -16.10
N TYR A 72 -0.84 -18.63 -14.83
CA TYR A 72 0.30 -18.33 -13.96
C TYR A 72 1.15 -19.58 -13.71
N ASP A 73 0.53 -20.74 -13.50
CA ASP A 73 1.24 -22.02 -13.37
C ASP A 73 2.03 -22.35 -14.63
N ARG A 74 1.46 -22.13 -15.81
CA ARG A 74 2.18 -22.31 -17.09
C ARG A 74 3.33 -21.32 -17.24
N ALA A 75 3.15 -20.08 -16.81
CA ALA A 75 4.23 -19.08 -16.81
C ALA A 75 5.39 -19.52 -15.92
N LEU A 76 5.11 -20.04 -14.71
CA LEU A 76 6.11 -20.58 -13.78
C LEU A 76 6.79 -21.86 -14.31
N GLN A 77 6.11 -22.68 -15.12
CA GLN A 77 6.75 -23.81 -15.81
C GLN A 77 7.77 -23.36 -16.87
N LEU A 78 7.52 -22.23 -17.54
CA LEU A 78 8.46 -21.64 -18.51
C LEU A 78 9.60 -20.87 -17.84
N SER A 79 9.29 -20.16 -16.76
CA SER A 79 10.21 -19.34 -16.00
C SER A 79 9.93 -19.49 -14.49
N PRO A 80 10.58 -20.48 -13.80
CA PRO A 80 10.24 -20.86 -12.43
C PRO A 80 10.39 -19.75 -11.37
N ASN A 81 11.23 -18.75 -11.63
CA ASN A 81 11.50 -17.63 -10.71
C ASN A 81 10.93 -16.33 -11.28
N LEU A 82 9.76 -16.39 -11.91
CA LEU A 82 9.12 -15.21 -12.47
C LEU A 82 8.31 -14.48 -11.40
N PHE A 83 8.92 -13.49 -10.78
CA PHE A 83 8.30 -12.64 -9.76
C PHE A 83 6.85 -12.24 -10.08
N GLN A 84 6.58 -11.82 -11.32
CA GLN A 84 5.26 -11.36 -11.75
C GLN A 84 4.21 -12.47 -11.72
N ALA A 85 4.60 -13.71 -12.00
CA ALA A 85 3.70 -14.85 -11.99
C ALA A 85 3.34 -15.26 -10.54
N ASP A 86 4.33 -15.34 -9.66
CA ASP A 86 4.09 -15.62 -8.23
C ASP A 86 3.26 -14.51 -7.56
N LEU A 87 3.56 -13.24 -7.85
CA LEU A 87 2.78 -12.12 -7.34
C LEU A 87 1.30 -12.20 -7.78
N ALA A 88 1.07 -12.46 -9.07
CA ALA A 88 -0.27 -12.53 -9.63
C ALA A 88 -1.05 -13.76 -9.15
N ALA A 89 -0.38 -14.90 -8.98
CA ALA A 89 -0.97 -16.12 -8.42
C ALA A 89 -1.41 -15.90 -6.96
N GLY A 90 -0.56 -15.27 -6.15
CA GLY A 90 -0.90 -14.93 -4.77
C GLY A 90 -2.13 -14.04 -4.69
N MET A 91 -2.18 -12.98 -5.49
CA MET A 91 -3.35 -12.07 -5.54
C MET A 91 -4.65 -12.80 -5.95
N ALA A 92 -4.58 -13.70 -6.93
CA ALA A 92 -5.75 -14.47 -7.39
C ALA A 92 -6.25 -15.44 -6.31
N LEU A 93 -5.33 -16.10 -5.59
CA LEU A 93 -5.63 -17.01 -4.49
C LEU A 93 -6.28 -16.27 -3.30
N ASP A 94 -5.82 -15.07 -2.96
CA ASP A 94 -6.45 -14.23 -1.93
C ASP A 94 -7.90 -13.90 -2.28
N LEU A 95 -8.18 -13.54 -3.53
CA LEU A 95 -9.55 -13.27 -4.00
C LEU A 95 -10.46 -14.51 -3.92
N GLN A 96 -9.87 -15.70 -4.03
CA GLN A 96 -10.62 -16.96 -3.80
C GLN A 96 -10.82 -17.26 -2.29
N GLY A 97 -10.03 -16.66 -1.40
CA GLY A 97 -10.00 -16.96 0.04
C GLY A 97 -9.02 -18.07 0.41
N LYS A 98 -8.09 -18.41 -0.47
CA LYS A 98 -7.03 -19.42 -0.26
C LYS A 98 -5.76 -18.75 0.31
N TYR A 99 -5.91 -18.04 1.44
CA TYR A 99 -4.90 -17.12 1.98
C TYR A 99 -3.56 -17.78 2.28
N GLN A 100 -3.54 -19.00 2.82
CA GLN A 100 -2.29 -19.71 3.11
C GLN A 100 -1.52 -20.03 1.82
N GLN A 101 -2.21 -20.44 0.75
CA GLN A 101 -1.58 -20.72 -0.53
C GLN A 101 -1.12 -19.43 -1.20
N ALA A 102 -1.92 -18.36 -1.10
CA ALA A 102 -1.54 -17.03 -1.59
C ALA A 102 -0.21 -16.59 -1.01
N ARG A 103 -0.05 -16.66 0.31
CA ARG A 103 1.19 -16.26 1.00
C ARG A 103 2.41 -17.10 0.64
N GLN A 104 2.25 -18.36 0.21
CA GLN A 104 3.36 -19.15 -0.32
C GLN A 104 3.90 -18.57 -1.63
N HIS A 105 3.01 -18.16 -2.55
CA HIS A 105 3.39 -17.49 -3.79
C HIS A 105 3.95 -16.08 -3.50
N LEU A 106 3.31 -15.32 -2.61
CA LEU A 106 3.77 -13.97 -2.26
C LEU A 106 5.14 -13.96 -1.57
N ALA A 107 5.46 -14.99 -0.77
CA ALA A 107 6.79 -15.13 -0.19
C ALA A 107 7.87 -15.32 -1.26
N LYS A 108 7.63 -16.18 -2.25
CA LYS A 108 8.52 -16.32 -3.42
C LYS A 108 8.63 -15.01 -4.20
N ALA A 109 7.49 -14.35 -4.46
CA ALA A 109 7.50 -13.06 -5.12
C ALA A 109 8.35 -12.03 -4.37
N ILE A 110 8.33 -12.02 -3.03
CA ILE A 110 9.21 -11.16 -2.23
C ILE A 110 10.69 -11.55 -2.40
N GLU A 111 11.03 -12.82 -2.45
CA GLU A 111 12.43 -13.29 -2.64
C GLU A 111 12.96 -12.92 -4.02
N GLU A 112 12.15 -13.08 -5.05
CA GLU A 112 12.50 -12.93 -6.47
C GLU A 112 12.37 -11.48 -6.97
N ALA A 113 11.68 -10.62 -6.21
CA ALA A 113 11.40 -9.24 -6.63
C ALA A 113 12.69 -8.45 -6.88
N PRO A 114 12.84 -7.86 -8.07
CA PRO A 114 13.91 -6.88 -8.28
C PRO A 114 13.73 -5.68 -7.33
N PRO A 115 14.80 -4.94 -6.99
CA PRO A 115 14.74 -3.84 -6.03
C PRO A 115 13.60 -2.85 -6.27
N ALA A 116 13.32 -2.53 -7.53
CA ALA A 116 12.24 -1.60 -7.91
C ALA A 116 10.83 -2.14 -7.61
N SER A 117 10.64 -3.46 -7.51
CA SER A 117 9.34 -4.10 -7.26
C SER A 117 9.20 -4.64 -5.83
N LYS A 118 10.24 -4.53 -5.01
CA LYS A 118 10.27 -5.10 -3.65
C LYS A 118 9.17 -4.52 -2.77
N VAL A 119 8.98 -3.21 -2.83
CA VAL A 119 7.92 -2.51 -2.09
C VAL A 119 6.54 -3.03 -2.48
N GLN A 120 6.29 -3.22 -3.78
CA GLN A 120 5.02 -3.76 -4.26
C GLN A 120 4.76 -5.16 -3.68
N ALA A 121 5.74 -6.05 -3.73
CA ALA A 121 5.60 -7.42 -3.21
C ALA A 121 5.32 -7.42 -1.70
N LEU A 122 6.01 -6.58 -0.92
CA LEU A 122 5.80 -6.43 0.52
C LEU A 122 4.37 -5.96 0.84
N ARG A 123 3.91 -4.90 0.17
CA ARG A 123 2.54 -4.39 0.36
C ARG A 123 1.47 -5.40 -0.07
N THR A 124 1.71 -6.16 -1.15
CA THR A 124 0.80 -7.22 -1.56
C THR A 124 0.67 -8.31 -0.49
N MET A 125 1.78 -8.70 0.15
CA MET A 125 1.75 -9.63 1.29
C MET A 125 0.98 -9.05 2.50
N ALA A 126 1.15 -7.78 2.81
CA ALA A 126 0.40 -7.12 3.88
C ALA A 126 -1.11 -7.14 3.62
N VAL A 127 -1.53 -6.86 2.38
CA VAL A 127 -2.95 -6.95 1.98
C VAL A 127 -3.48 -8.39 2.12
N SER A 128 -2.66 -9.43 1.83
CA SER A 128 -3.06 -10.83 2.08
C SER A 128 -3.42 -11.08 3.54
N TYR A 129 -2.66 -10.54 4.48
CA TYR A 129 -2.99 -10.64 5.91
C TYR A 129 -4.21 -9.78 6.30
N ALA A 130 -4.45 -8.66 5.62
CA ALA A 130 -5.63 -7.83 5.85
C ALA A 130 -6.96 -8.55 5.52
N PHE A 131 -6.97 -9.50 4.57
CA PHE A 131 -8.14 -10.34 4.29
C PHE A 131 -8.58 -11.19 5.50
N GLU A 132 -7.69 -11.45 6.42
CA GLU A 132 -7.97 -12.17 7.68
C GLU A 132 -7.98 -11.24 8.90
N HIS A 133 -8.01 -9.92 8.70
CA HIS A 133 -7.95 -8.90 9.77
C HIS A 133 -6.71 -9.02 10.67
N ASN A 134 -5.62 -9.61 10.16
CA ASN A 134 -4.37 -9.79 10.90
C ASN A 134 -3.44 -8.59 10.69
N ALA A 135 -3.74 -7.49 11.39
CA ALA A 135 -3.00 -6.24 11.24
C ALA A 135 -1.54 -6.35 11.70
N ASP A 136 -1.25 -7.16 12.71
CA ASP A 136 0.13 -7.31 13.23
C ASP A 136 1.05 -8.01 12.24
N GLU A 137 0.56 -9.04 11.55
CA GLU A 137 1.33 -9.67 10.49
C GLU A 137 1.45 -8.74 9.27
N ALA A 138 0.38 -8.05 8.87
CA ALA A 138 0.42 -7.05 7.80
C ALA A 138 1.48 -5.96 8.08
N ALA A 139 1.55 -5.50 9.33
CA ALA A 139 2.50 -4.48 9.76
C ALA A 139 3.97 -4.86 9.57
N LYS A 140 4.32 -6.15 9.63
CA LYS A 140 5.70 -6.61 9.41
C LYS A 140 6.19 -6.30 7.99
N TYR A 141 5.30 -6.35 7.02
CA TYR A 141 5.61 -6.11 5.62
C TYR A 141 5.45 -4.62 5.24
N GLU A 142 4.38 -3.97 5.72
CA GLU A 142 4.19 -2.54 5.46
C GLU A 142 5.31 -1.67 6.06
N ARG A 143 5.81 -2.01 7.26
CA ARG A 143 6.96 -1.32 7.86
C ARG A 143 8.21 -1.44 6.99
N GLN A 144 8.50 -2.60 6.44
CA GLN A 144 9.63 -2.78 5.53
C GLN A 144 9.46 -1.93 4.25
N ALA A 145 8.24 -1.86 3.70
CA ALA A 145 7.94 -1.03 2.56
C ALA A 145 8.09 0.46 2.89
N PHE A 146 7.55 0.90 4.02
CA PHE A 146 7.68 2.27 4.54
C PHE A 146 9.16 2.66 4.72
N ASP A 147 9.94 1.82 5.41
CA ASP A 147 11.35 2.09 5.69
C ASP A 147 12.17 2.19 4.39
N ALA A 148 11.92 1.31 3.43
CA ALA A 148 12.57 1.34 2.12
C ALA A 148 12.30 2.65 1.38
N GLN A 149 11.05 3.10 1.34
CA GLN A 149 10.64 4.34 0.69
C GLN A 149 11.16 5.58 1.44
N TYR A 150 11.07 5.58 2.78
CA TYR A 150 11.55 6.68 3.61
C TYR A 150 13.06 6.88 3.46
N ASN A 151 13.85 5.81 3.50
CA ASN A 151 15.30 5.85 3.33
C ASN A 151 15.70 6.28 1.90
N ALA A 152 14.87 5.96 0.91
CA ALA A 152 15.01 6.45 -0.46
C ALA A 152 14.53 7.90 -0.64
N LYS A 153 14.06 8.56 0.43
CA LYS A 153 13.48 9.93 0.42
C LYS A 153 12.23 10.07 -0.46
N GLN A 154 11.54 8.98 -0.69
CA GLN A 154 10.25 8.93 -1.37
C GLN A 154 9.13 9.20 -0.34
N TYR A 155 9.13 10.40 0.24
CA TYR A 155 8.30 10.72 1.41
C TYR A 155 6.80 10.62 1.14
N ALA A 156 6.35 11.03 -0.04
CA ALA A 156 4.94 10.91 -0.42
C ALA A 156 4.49 9.43 -0.53
N ASP A 157 5.35 8.56 -1.08
CA ASP A 157 5.06 7.13 -1.19
C ASP A 157 5.09 6.46 0.19
N ALA A 158 6.10 6.79 1.03
CA ALA A 158 6.18 6.31 2.40
C ALA A 158 4.95 6.74 3.23
N ALA A 159 4.50 7.99 3.09
CA ALA A 159 3.28 8.46 3.73
C ALA A 159 2.04 7.68 3.26
N GLY A 160 1.95 7.38 1.97
CA GLY A 160 0.89 6.52 1.43
C GLY A 160 0.90 5.11 2.02
N THR A 161 2.08 4.51 2.19
CA THR A 161 2.26 3.20 2.84
C THR A 161 1.87 3.25 4.33
N ALA A 162 2.22 4.32 5.04
CA ALA A 162 1.79 4.52 6.42
C ALA A 162 0.26 4.66 6.53
N ASP A 163 -0.38 5.39 5.61
CA ASP A 163 -1.85 5.52 5.55
C ASP A 163 -2.53 4.17 5.27
N GLU A 164 -1.91 3.32 4.43
CA GLU A 164 -2.41 1.96 4.15
C GLU A 164 -2.37 1.08 5.39
N LEU A 165 -1.24 1.06 6.10
CA LEU A 165 -1.10 0.32 7.36
C LEU A 165 -2.07 0.85 8.43
N ALA A 166 -2.19 2.17 8.54
CA ALA A 166 -3.15 2.79 9.45
C ALA A 166 -4.59 2.34 9.14
N ARG A 167 -4.94 2.24 7.85
CA ARG A 167 -6.23 1.74 7.42
C ARG A 167 -6.42 0.27 7.80
N ILE A 168 -5.41 -0.56 7.64
CA ILE A 168 -5.45 -1.98 8.04
C ILE A 168 -5.71 -2.09 9.55
N TYR A 169 -5.00 -1.35 10.38
CA TYR A 169 -5.24 -1.33 11.83
C TYR A 169 -6.66 -0.86 12.18
N LEU A 170 -7.10 0.25 11.55
CA LEU A 170 -8.44 0.81 11.84
C LEU A 170 -9.55 -0.20 11.53
N GLU A 171 -9.51 -0.82 10.36
CA GLU A 171 -10.57 -1.76 9.97
C GLU A 171 -10.46 -3.11 10.71
N SER A 172 -9.29 -3.46 11.21
CA SER A 172 -9.09 -4.58 12.13
C SER A 172 -9.51 -4.27 13.58
N GLY A 173 -9.93 -3.04 13.89
CA GLY A 173 -10.44 -2.64 15.19
C GLY A 173 -9.44 -1.96 16.11
N ASP A 174 -8.20 -1.76 15.70
CA ASP A 174 -7.15 -1.10 16.49
C ASP A 174 -7.02 0.38 16.10
N SER A 175 -7.83 1.21 16.76
CA SER A 175 -7.85 2.66 16.54
C SER A 175 -6.57 3.37 17.01
N ASP A 176 -5.86 2.82 17.98
CA ASP A 176 -4.70 3.48 18.59
C ASP A 176 -3.47 3.31 17.68
N ASN A 177 -3.20 2.12 17.19
CA ASN A 177 -2.18 1.90 16.18
C ASN A 177 -2.54 2.60 14.86
N ALA A 178 -3.81 2.62 14.48
CA ALA A 178 -4.28 3.39 13.32
C ALA A 178 -3.94 4.88 13.45
N PHE A 179 -4.20 5.49 14.62
CA PHE A 179 -3.86 6.88 14.87
C PHE A 179 -2.35 7.15 14.73
N GLN A 180 -1.51 6.30 15.32
CA GLN A 180 -0.06 6.46 15.26
C GLN A 180 0.46 6.39 13.82
N TRP A 181 -0.06 5.46 13.02
CA TRP A 181 0.39 5.30 11.63
C TRP A 181 -0.13 6.41 10.71
N TYR A 182 -1.38 6.87 10.86
CA TYR A 182 -1.86 8.04 10.14
C TYR A 182 -1.07 9.31 10.52
N GLN A 183 -0.73 9.48 11.80
CA GLN A 183 0.12 10.59 12.24
C GLN A 183 1.52 10.49 11.63
N SER A 184 2.12 9.30 11.62
CA SER A 184 3.42 9.05 11.00
C SER A 184 3.37 9.37 9.50
N GLY A 185 2.33 8.94 8.79
CA GLY A 185 2.13 9.24 7.37
C GLY A 185 2.03 10.74 7.12
N HIS A 186 1.19 11.44 7.87
CA HIS A 186 1.05 12.89 7.77
C HIS A 186 2.37 13.62 7.99
N LEU A 187 3.08 13.31 9.09
CA LEU A 187 4.38 13.93 9.37
C LEU A 187 5.43 13.59 8.30
N THR A 188 5.46 12.35 7.82
CA THR A 188 6.38 11.92 6.76
C THR A 188 6.14 12.70 5.47
N ALA A 189 4.89 12.89 5.08
CA ALA A 189 4.55 13.69 3.90
C ALA A 189 5.07 15.12 3.99
N LEU A 190 5.01 15.72 5.17
CA LEU A 190 5.50 17.08 5.40
C LEU A 190 7.04 17.20 5.37
N HIS A 191 7.79 16.09 5.38
CA HIS A 191 9.23 16.07 5.11
C HIS A 191 9.58 16.30 3.64
N GLN A 192 8.61 16.18 2.73
CA GLN A 192 8.82 16.46 1.30
C GLN A 192 9.28 17.92 1.13
N PRO A 193 10.47 18.19 0.53
CA PRO A 193 10.91 19.56 0.33
C PRO A 193 10.04 20.29 -0.69
N ASN A 194 9.87 21.59 -0.47
CA ASN A 194 9.17 22.50 -1.41
C ASN A 194 7.71 22.13 -1.72
N LEU A 195 6.99 21.57 -0.74
CA LEU A 195 5.55 21.33 -0.87
C LEU A 195 4.80 22.62 -1.24
N SER A 196 4.03 22.57 -2.31
CA SER A 196 3.07 23.60 -2.68
C SER A 196 1.94 23.70 -1.65
N SER A 197 1.15 24.78 -1.71
CA SER A 197 -0.05 24.93 -0.89
C SER A 197 -1.03 23.79 -1.12
N ALA A 198 -1.27 23.43 -2.38
CA ALA A 198 -2.17 22.35 -2.76
C ALA A 198 -1.72 20.98 -2.18
N GLU A 199 -0.42 20.67 -2.21
CA GLU A 199 0.11 19.44 -1.63
C GLU A 199 -0.04 19.42 -0.10
N LYS A 200 0.20 20.56 0.57
CA LYS A 200 -0.05 20.67 2.02
C LYS A 200 -1.52 20.47 2.33
N ASP A 201 -2.41 21.11 1.61
CA ASP A 201 -3.86 20.97 1.78
C ASP A 201 -4.33 19.53 1.49
N LEU A 202 -3.70 18.84 0.53
CA LEU A 202 -3.97 17.41 0.31
C LEU A 202 -3.65 16.54 1.54
N TRP A 203 -2.49 16.75 2.17
CA TRP A 203 -2.09 15.98 3.34
C TRP A 203 -2.90 16.37 4.59
N GLU A 204 -3.26 17.62 4.74
CA GLU A 204 -4.20 18.07 5.79
C GLU A 204 -5.59 17.46 5.59
N PHE A 205 -6.11 17.42 4.35
CA PHE A 205 -7.38 16.76 4.05
C PHE A 205 -7.34 15.26 4.42
N ARG A 206 -6.25 14.56 4.08
CA ARG A 206 -6.07 13.15 4.44
C ARG A 206 -6.01 12.94 5.93
N TRP A 207 -5.29 13.83 6.64
CA TRP A 207 -5.18 13.79 8.10
C TRP A 207 -6.53 14.02 8.79
N GLU A 208 -7.26 15.07 8.43
CA GLU A 208 -8.58 15.35 8.97
C GLU A 208 -9.58 14.21 8.65
N SER A 209 -9.48 13.64 7.46
CA SER A 209 -10.27 12.46 7.05
C SER A 209 -9.92 11.23 7.91
N ALA A 210 -8.66 11.02 8.25
CA ALA A 210 -8.21 9.95 9.13
C ALA A 210 -8.76 10.16 10.55
N LEU A 211 -8.63 11.38 11.08
CA LEU A 211 -9.16 11.73 12.40
C LEU A 211 -10.67 11.53 12.48
N ALA A 212 -11.44 11.95 11.48
CA ALA A 212 -12.89 11.73 11.46
C ALA A 212 -13.22 10.22 11.57
N ARG A 213 -12.54 9.37 10.81
CA ARG A 213 -12.74 7.90 10.82
C ARG A 213 -12.31 7.26 12.15
N ILE A 214 -11.20 7.70 12.72
CA ILE A 214 -10.70 7.18 13.99
C ILE A 214 -11.64 7.59 15.12
N ARG A 215 -11.96 8.89 15.23
CA ARG A 215 -12.76 9.42 16.35
C ARG A 215 -14.16 8.80 16.40
N VAL A 216 -14.79 8.60 15.25
CA VAL A 216 -16.14 8.00 15.23
C VAL A 216 -16.14 6.56 15.74
N ARG A 217 -15.02 5.86 15.71
CA ARG A 217 -14.87 4.47 16.19
C ARG A 217 -14.28 4.35 17.58
N GLN A 218 -13.66 5.41 18.10
CA GLN A 218 -13.09 5.41 19.45
C GLN A 218 -14.17 5.57 20.50
N LEU A 219 -14.18 4.68 21.50
CA LEU A 219 -15.11 4.75 22.63
C LEU A 219 -15.02 6.10 23.33
N GLY A 220 -16.17 6.75 23.52
CA GLY A 220 -16.26 8.04 24.20
C GLY A 220 -15.79 9.25 23.38
N ARG A 221 -15.34 9.08 22.14
CA ARG A 221 -14.82 10.16 21.29
C ARG A 221 -15.58 10.37 19.99
N SER A 222 -16.64 9.60 19.73
CA SER A 222 -17.40 9.70 18.49
C SER A 222 -17.98 11.09 18.21
N ALA A 223 -18.30 11.86 19.26
CA ALA A 223 -18.77 13.24 19.16
C ALA A 223 -17.72 14.22 18.56
N GLU A 224 -16.44 13.84 18.49
CA GLU A 224 -15.39 14.66 17.89
C GLU A 224 -15.37 14.51 16.35
N ALA A 225 -15.86 13.39 15.80
CA ALA A 225 -15.78 13.09 14.37
C ALA A 225 -16.42 14.16 13.46
N PRO A 226 -17.60 14.75 13.77
CA PRO A 226 -18.18 15.82 12.95
C PRO A 226 -17.29 17.06 12.83
N LYS A 227 -16.47 17.38 13.84
CA LYS A 227 -15.52 18.49 13.78
C LYS A 227 -14.45 18.24 12.70
N HIS A 228 -13.88 17.04 12.69
CA HIS A 228 -12.86 16.64 11.71
C HIS A 228 -13.46 16.51 10.30
N LEU A 229 -14.70 16.03 10.19
CA LEU A 229 -15.44 16.01 8.94
C LEU A 229 -15.63 17.43 8.37
N ALA A 230 -16.00 18.41 9.21
CA ALA A 230 -16.14 19.80 8.82
C ALA A 230 -14.78 20.41 8.42
N ALA A 231 -13.70 20.08 9.14
CA ALA A 231 -12.36 20.56 8.80
C ALA A 231 -11.89 20.01 7.43
N ALA A 232 -12.11 18.73 7.17
CA ALA A 232 -11.84 18.12 5.86
C ALA A 232 -12.62 18.84 4.73
N LYS A 233 -13.91 19.14 4.97
CA LYS A 233 -14.74 19.89 4.01
C LYS A 233 -14.18 21.28 3.74
N ALA A 234 -13.81 22.02 4.78
CA ALA A 234 -13.27 23.37 4.65
C ALA A 234 -11.97 23.41 3.83
N ILE A 235 -11.14 22.37 3.90
CA ILE A 235 -9.94 22.25 3.07
C ILE A 235 -10.32 22.06 1.60
N LEU A 236 -11.29 21.21 1.30
CA LEU A 236 -11.76 20.99 -0.07
C LEU A 236 -12.41 22.24 -0.67
N ASP A 237 -13.08 23.04 0.16
CA ASP A 237 -13.76 24.27 -0.27
C ASP A 237 -12.79 25.39 -0.69
N LYS A 238 -11.49 25.27 -0.39
CA LYS A 238 -10.44 26.13 -0.95
C LYS A 238 -10.29 25.96 -2.46
N GLY A 239 -10.64 24.79 -3.00
CA GLY A 239 -10.60 24.48 -4.42
C GLY A 239 -9.25 24.04 -4.98
N ASP A 240 -8.20 23.96 -4.15
CA ASP A 240 -6.83 23.62 -4.57
C ASP A 240 -6.68 22.15 -4.99
N ASN A 241 -7.59 21.28 -4.56
CA ASN A 241 -7.57 19.85 -4.81
C ASN A 241 -8.94 19.32 -5.31
N PRO A 242 -9.41 19.73 -6.50
CA PRO A 242 -10.75 19.38 -6.99
C PRO A 242 -10.97 17.87 -7.14
N ASP A 243 -9.92 17.11 -7.45
CA ASP A 243 -9.98 15.65 -7.57
C ASP A 243 -10.28 14.94 -6.25
N GLN A 244 -10.05 15.59 -5.10
CA GLN A 244 -10.31 15.03 -3.78
C GLN A 244 -11.79 15.16 -3.36
N VAL A 245 -12.55 16.05 -3.97
CA VAL A 245 -13.97 16.31 -3.64
C VAL A 245 -14.80 15.02 -3.74
N ARG A 246 -14.49 14.16 -4.69
CA ARG A 246 -15.18 12.86 -4.89
C ARG A 246 -15.06 11.89 -3.70
N PHE A 247 -14.08 12.07 -2.80
CA PHE A 247 -13.89 11.21 -1.63
C PHE A 247 -14.69 11.68 -0.41
N TYR A 248 -15.19 12.90 -0.41
CA TYR A 248 -15.92 13.45 0.72
C TYR A 248 -17.25 12.71 1.01
N PRO A 249 -18.08 12.36 0.02
CA PRO A 249 -19.29 11.57 0.28
C PRO A 249 -19.01 10.25 1.00
N TYR A 250 -17.95 9.55 0.63
CA TYR A 250 -17.52 8.36 1.36
C TYR A 250 -17.19 8.66 2.83
N LEU A 251 -16.42 9.73 3.08
CA LEU A 251 -16.04 10.11 4.44
C LEU A 251 -17.28 10.49 5.28
N SER A 252 -18.17 11.29 4.72
CA SER A 252 -19.42 11.69 5.35
C SER A 252 -20.30 10.48 5.67
N GLY A 253 -20.47 9.58 4.71
CA GLY A 253 -21.25 8.36 4.89
C GLY A 253 -20.62 7.39 5.89
N TYR A 254 -19.29 7.28 5.94
CA TYR A 254 -18.57 6.50 6.95
C TYR A 254 -18.85 7.01 8.37
N VAL A 255 -18.71 8.31 8.58
CA VAL A 255 -18.99 8.94 9.89
C VAL A 255 -20.45 8.74 10.28
N ALA A 256 -21.41 8.99 9.38
CA ALA A 256 -22.82 8.78 9.63
C ALA A 256 -23.14 7.33 9.98
N PHE A 257 -22.53 6.35 9.31
CA PHE A 257 -22.70 4.92 9.60
C PHE A 257 -22.31 4.57 11.04
N TYR A 258 -21.14 5.00 11.50
CA TYR A 258 -20.68 4.71 12.85
C TYR A 258 -21.35 5.57 13.92
N LEU A 259 -22.00 6.66 13.56
CA LEU A 259 -22.93 7.42 14.42
C LEU A 259 -24.35 6.82 14.43
N HIS A 260 -24.56 5.71 13.74
CA HIS A 260 -25.86 5.02 13.60
C HIS A 260 -26.94 5.82 12.85
N ASP A 261 -26.57 6.89 12.15
CA ASP A 261 -27.45 7.57 11.19
C ASP A 261 -27.40 6.88 9.84
N TYR A 262 -28.06 5.73 9.75
CA TYR A 262 -28.02 4.89 8.55
C TYR A 262 -28.70 5.55 7.35
N LYS A 263 -29.68 6.42 7.57
CA LYS A 263 -30.36 7.18 6.50
C LYS A 263 -29.36 8.11 5.80
N THR A 264 -28.64 8.91 6.57
CA THR A 264 -27.59 9.79 6.03
C THR A 264 -26.43 8.98 5.45
N ALA A 265 -26.03 7.88 6.11
CA ALA A 265 -24.98 7.01 5.62
C ALA A 265 -25.29 6.47 4.21
N ILE A 266 -26.50 5.94 3.98
CA ILE A 266 -26.92 5.45 2.67
C ILE A 266 -26.90 6.58 1.63
N ALA A 267 -27.51 7.73 1.97
CA ALA A 267 -27.59 8.86 1.04
C ALA A 267 -26.22 9.41 0.60
N GLU A 268 -25.24 9.44 1.51
CA GLU A 268 -23.90 9.91 1.22
C GLU A 268 -23.06 8.83 0.50
N LEU A 269 -23.08 7.60 0.97
CA LEU A 269 -22.34 6.51 0.34
C LEU A 269 -22.79 6.23 -1.10
N GLN A 270 -24.06 6.47 -1.43
CA GLN A 270 -24.58 6.35 -2.81
C GLN A 270 -23.96 7.39 -3.76
N LYS A 271 -23.47 8.53 -3.25
CA LYS A 271 -22.71 9.52 -4.02
C LYS A 271 -21.23 9.19 -4.14
N GLY A 272 -20.75 8.23 -3.33
CA GLY A 272 -19.35 7.78 -3.35
C GLY A 272 -19.03 6.89 -4.54
N ASP A 273 -17.77 6.47 -4.62
CA ASP A 273 -17.31 5.60 -5.72
C ASP A 273 -17.95 4.22 -5.65
N GLN A 274 -18.89 3.95 -6.55
CA GLN A 274 -19.61 2.67 -6.66
C GLN A 274 -18.74 1.52 -7.21
N LYS A 275 -17.47 1.78 -7.52
CA LYS A 275 -16.45 0.78 -7.87
C LYS A 275 -15.53 0.45 -6.69
N ASP A 276 -15.63 1.16 -5.57
CA ASP A 276 -14.89 0.84 -4.35
C ASP A 276 -15.67 -0.25 -3.57
N PRO A 277 -15.08 -1.45 -3.37
CA PRO A 277 -15.75 -2.54 -2.66
C PRO A 277 -16.09 -2.20 -1.20
N PHE A 278 -15.29 -1.32 -0.56
CA PHE A 278 -15.55 -0.91 0.82
C PHE A 278 -16.76 0.04 0.92
N VAL A 279 -16.91 0.97 -0.03
CA VAL A 279 -18.12 1.83 -0.13
C VAL A 279 -19.36 0.97 -0.28
N LEU A 280 -19.32 -0.01 -1.20
CA LEU A 280 -20.44 -0.95 -1.40
C LEU A 280 -20.72 -1.81 -0.15
N SER A 281 -19.68 -2.24 0.55
CA SER A 281 -19.82 -3.01 1.80
C SER A 281 -20.45 -2.18 2.92
N LEU A 282 -20.08 -0.90 3.06
CA LEU A 282 -20.73 0.00 4.03
C LEU A 282 -22.18 0.29 3.65
N LEU A 283 -22.48 0.47 2.36
CA LEU A 283 -23.86 0.59 1.87
C LEU A 283 -24.68 -0.64 2.23
N ALA A 284 -24.15 -1.84 1.97
CA ALA A 284 -24.81 -3.08 2.33
C ALA A 284 -25.11 -3.16 3.83
N GLN A 285 -24.12 -2.86 4.67
CA GLN A 285 -24.29 -2.86 6.13
C GLN A 285 -25.31 -1.79 6.59
N ALA A 286 -25.30 -0.59 6.00
CA ALA A 286 -26.24 0.47 6.33
C ALA A 286 -27.67 0.09 5.95
N CYS A 287 -27.89 -0.53 4.78
CA CYS A 287 -29.19 -1.06 4.36
C CYS A 287 -29.66 -2.19 5.30
N GLU A 288 -28.76 -3.12 5.67
CA GLU A 288 -29.06 -4.19 6.62
C GLU A 288 -29.51 -3.63 7.99
N LYS A 289 -28.80 -2.63 8.51
CA LYS A 289 -29.15 -1.96 9.77
C LYS A 289 -30.43 -1.13 9.68
N SER A 290 -30.82 -0.68 8.49
CA SER A 290 -32.09 0.02 8.24
C SER A 290 -33.26 -0.94 7.97
N GLY A 291 -33.03 -2.27 7.93
CA GLY A 291 -34.04 -3.27 7.66
C GLY A 291 -34.27 -3.59 6.18
N ASP A 292 -33.53 -2.96 5.25
CA ASP A 292 -33.60 -3.26 3.83
C ASP A 292 -32.61 -4.38 3.46
N HIS A 293 -32.97 -5.60 3.84
CA HIS A 293 -32.14 -6.78 3.63
C HIS A 293 -31.98 -7.15 2.14
N ALA A 294 -32.98 -6.83 1.31
CA ALA A 294 -32.90 -7.08 -0.13
C ALA A 294 -31.84 -6.22 -0.79
N GLN A 295 -31.85 -4.91 -0.52
CA GLN A 295 -30.86 -3.99 -1.05
C GLN A 295 -29.46 -4.28 -0.49
N ALA A 296 -29.36 -4.65 0.80
CA ALA A 296 -28.09 -5.06 1.41
C ALA A 296 -27.46 -6.24 0.64
N LEU A 297 -28.25 -7.25 0.33
CA LEU A 297 -27.78 -8.43 -0.40
C LEU A 297 -27.30 -8.08 -1.81
N ASP A 298 -27.99 -7.15 -2.49
CA ASP A 298 -27.58 -6.69 -3.81
C ASP A 298 -26.23 -5.94 -3.78
N TYR A 299 -25.98 -5.12 -2.76
CA TYR A 299 -24.69 -4.49 -2.58
C TYR A 299 -23.58 -5.50 -2.23
N TYR A 300 -23.85 -6.50 -1.37
CA TYR A 300 -22.87 -7.56 -1.10
C TYR A 300 -22.53 -8.35 -2.37
N ARG A 301 -23.50 -8.65 -3.23
CA ARG A 301 -23.23 -9.29 -4.54
C ARG A 301 -22.35 -8.42 -5.43
N LYS A 302 -22.59 -7.10 -5.48
CA LYS A 302 -21.74 -6.15 -6.23
C LYS A 302 -20.31 -6.13 -5.71
N VAL A 303 -20.07 -6.21 -4.40
CA VAL A 303 -18.71 -6.33 -3.84
C VAL A 303 -17.96 -7.50 -4.46
N LEU A 304 -18.62 -8.66 -4.63
CA LEU A 304 -17.96 -9.85 -5.16
C LEU A 304 -17.63 -9.77 -6.66
N THR A 305 -18.20 -8.81 -7.40
CA THR A 305 -17.82 -8.57 -8.81
C THR A 305 -16.52 -7.78 -8.95
N ILE A 306 -16.02 -7.18 -7.87
CA ILE A 306 -14.80 -6.37 -7.89
C ILE A 306 -13.60 -7.26 -7.54
N ASN A 307 -12.67 -7.38 -8.48
CA ASN A 307 -11.53 -8.29 -8.40
C ASN A 307 -10.19 -7.55 -8.23
N THR A 308 -10.21 -6.43 -7.50
CA THR A 308 -8.99 -5.70 -7.11
C THR A 308 -8.37 -6.33 -5.86
N HIS A 309 -7.04 -6.38 -5.80
CA HIS A 309 -6.30 -6.81 -4.62
C HIS A 309 -5.75 -5.57 -3.90
N ASN A 310 -6.47 -5.11 -2.89
CA ASN A 310 -6.14 -3.91 -2.12
C ASN A 310 -6.83 -3.97 -0.74
N PRO A 311 -6.47 -3.10 0.22
CA PRO A 311 -7.07 -3.12 1.56
C PRO A 311 -8.60 -2.96 1.56
N THR A 312 -9.16 -2.16 0.67
CA THR A 312 -10.62 -1.93 0.65
C THR A 312 -11.38 -3.22 0.30
N ASN A 313 -10.86 -4.02 -0.63
CA ASN A 313 -11.44 -5.31 -0.96
C ASN A 313 -11.11 -6.39 0.10
N ALA A 314 -9.97 -6.30 0.74
CA ALA A 314 -9.58 -7.23 1.81
C ALA A 314 -10.60 -7.21 2.97
N PHE A 315 -11.14 -6.06 3.32
CA PHE A 315 -12.17 -5.94 4.36
C PHE A 315 -13.60 -6.15 3.85
N ALA A 316 -13.87 -5.87 2.58
CA ALA A 316 -15.22 -5.96 2.03
C ALA A 316 -15.59 -7.38 1.55
N ARG A 317 -14.68 -8.04 0.83
CA ARG A 317 -14.95 -9.31 0.15
C ARG A 317 -15.26 -10.48 1.09
N PRO A 318 -14.49 -10.72 2.18
CA PRO A 318 -14.80 -11.80 3.13
C PRO A 318 -16.16 -11.61 3.78
N LEU A 319 -16.49 -10.40 4.22
CA LEU A 319 -17.79 -10.07 4.80
C LEU A 319 -18.92 -10.30 3.79
N ALA A 320 -18.78 -9.87 2.56
CA ALA A 320 -19.79 -10.10 1.53
C ALA A 320 -20.03 -11.59 1.25
N LYS A 321 -18.97 -12.41 1.20
CA LYS A 321 -19.06 -13.87 1.06
C LYS A 321 -19.84 -14.49 2.23
N GLU A 322 -19.51 -14.10 3.46
CA GLU A 322 -20.17 -14.56 4.68
C GLU A 322 -21.68 -14.24 4.65
N LYS A 323 -22.03 -12.98 4.38
CA LYS A 323 -23.41 -12.49 4.37
C LYS A 323 -24.28 -13.18 3.30
N ILE A 324 -23.72 -13.37 2.10
CA ILE A 324 -24.43 -14.08 1.02
C ILE A 324 -24.63 -15.56 1.39
N ALA A 325 -23.59 -16.22 1.93
CA ALA A 325 -23.68 -17.62 2.34
C ALA A 325 -24.70 -17.84 3.47
N ALA A 326 -24.89 -16.87 4.36
CA ALA A 326 -25.87 -16.97 5.45
C ALA A 326 -27.32 -16.96 4.96
N VAL A 327 -27.62 -16.32 3.85
CA VAL A 327 -29.00 -16.26 3.26
C VAL A 327 -29.28 -17.46 2.34
N SER A 328 -28.23 -18.17 1.90
CA SER A 328 -28.37 -19.33 0.99
C SER A 328 -28.61 -20.66 1.72
N LYS A 329 -28.62 -20.64 3.06
CA LYS A 329 -28.94 -21.77 3.95
C LYS A 329 -30.40 -21.72 4.40
#